data_4ee71837c78084ca1e998836e3058869
#
_entry.id   4ee71837c78084ca1e998836e3058869
#
_cell.length_a   1.000
_cell.length_b   1.000
_cell.length_c   1.000
_cell.angle_alpha   90.00
_cell.angle_beta   90.00
_cell.angle_gamma   90.00
#
_symmetry.space_group_name_H-M   'P 1'
#
loop_
_entity.id
_entity.type
_entity.pdbx_description
1 polymer ?
#
loop_
_entity_poly.entity_id
_entity_poly.type
_entity_poly.pdbx_seq_one_letter_code
_entity_poly.pdbx_strand_id
1 'polypeptide(L)'
;LANIGVVFQQPTVDLDLTVEQNLQYHASLHGMKKSLALENAMSELKRQNMEDIIKKKVRELSGGQRRRVEIVRALMHNPKLLLLDEPTVGVDIESRKLIVKHVKSLCDEKKIAVLWATHLIDEVDEKGKLIVLHKGKILANDDVSNILKKTKTKHVSNAFDYFTKN
;
A
#
# COMPACT_ATOMS: atom_id res chain seq x y z
N LEU A 1 -4.51 -7.91 -15.94
CA LEU A 1 -4.15 -7.54 -14.55
C LEU A 1 -2.78 -8.08 -14.11
N ALA A 2 -2.03 -8.79 -15.00
CA ALA A 2 -0.75 -9.42 -14.63
C ALA A 2 0.33 -8.44 -14.10
N ASN A 3 0.25 -7.15 -14.44
CA ASN A 3 1.22 -6.13 -14.05
C ASN A 3 0.71 -5.19 -12.95
N ILE A 4 -0.45 -5.47 -12.35
CA ILE A 4 -1.08 -4.57 -11.36
C ILE A 4 -1.35 -5.35 -10.08
N GLY A 5 -0.84 -4.84 -8.96
CA GLY A 5 -1.23 -5.25 -7.62
C GLY A 5 -2.28 -4.30 -7.07
N VAL A 6 -3.26 -4.83 -6.34
CA VAL A 6 -4.32 -4.00 -5.74
C VAL A 6 -4.51 -4.37 -4.28
N VAL A 7 -4.58 -3.36 -3.42
CA VAL A 7 -4.99 -3.49 -2.03
C VAL A 7 -6.22 -2.61 -1.82
N PHE A 8 -7.34 -3.23 -1.53
CA PHE A 8 -8.61 -2.54 -1.32
C PHE A 8 -8.71 -1.98 0.11
N GLN A 9 -9.60 -1.01 0.33
CA GLN A 9 -9.88 -0.46 1.64
C GLN A 9 -10.34 -1.56 2.63
N GLN A 10 -11.27 -2.41 2.21
CA GLN A 10 -11.70 -3.55 3.02
C GLN A 10 -10.76 -4.74 2.86
N PRO A 11 -10.47 -5.46 3.96
CA PRO A 11 -9.67 -6.68 3.90
C PRO A 11 -10.30 -7.74 2.98
N THR A 12 -9.45 -8.37 2.18
CA THR A 12 -9.86 -9.39 1.18
C THR A 12 -9.15 -10.72 1.38
N VAL A 13 -8.48 -10.91 2.53
CA VAL A 13 -7.88 -12.18 2.93
C VAL A 13 -8.91 -13.01 3.70
N ASP A 14 -8.90 -14.33 3.48
CA ASP A 14 -9.74 -15.26 4.22
C ASP A 14 -9.15 -15.48 5.62
N LEU A 15 -9.97 -15.22 6.64
CA LEU A 15 -9.57 -15.29 8.05
C LEU A 15 -9.35 -16.74 8.54
N ASP A 16 -10.00 -17.72 7.92
CA ASP A 16 -9.94 -19.13 8.33
C ASP A 16 -8.76 -19.86 7.72
N LEU A 17 -8.20 -19.32 6.67
CA LEU A 17 -7.01 -19.84 6.01
C LEU A 17 -5.72 -19.31 6.68
N THR A 18 -4.64 -20.08 6.53
CA THR A 18 -3.30 -19.59 6.90
C THR A 18 -2.83 -18.50 5.91
N VAL A 19 -1.82 -17.74 6.32
CA VAL A 19 -1.17 -16.78 5.41
C VAL A 19 -0.71 -17.49 4.13
N GLU A 20 -0.02 -18.63 4.26
CA GLU A 20 0.43 -19.42 3.12
C GLU A 20 -0.72 -19.83 2.18
N GLN A 21 -1.82 -20.30 2.73
CA GLN A 21 -2.99 -20.74 1.94
C GLN A 21 -3.60 -19.57 1.17
N ASN A 22 -3.77 -18.38 1.82
CA ASN A 22 -4.22 -17.17 1.15
C ASN A 22 -3.31 -16.78 -0.02
N LEU A 23 -2.00 -16.79 0.20
CA LEU A 23 -1.01 -16.45 -0.81
C LEU A 23 -1.00 -17.46 -1.96
N GLN A 24 -1.09 -18.76 -1.67
CA GLN A 24 -1.16 -19.81 -2.70
C GLN A 24 -2.44 -19.72 -3.53
N TYR A 25 -3.59 -19.43 -2.89
CA TYR A 25 -4.84 -19.22 -3.59
C TYR A 25 -4.73 -18.08 -4.60
N HIS A 26 -4.22 -16.92 -4.13
CA HIS A 26 -4.02 -15.77 -5.00
C HIS A 26 -3.02 -16.04 -6.15
N ALA A 27 -1.93 -16.75 -5.87
CA ALA A 27 -0.97 -17.20 -6.88
C ALA A 27 -1.62 -18.02 -7.99
N SER A 28 -2.53 -18.93 -7.61
CA SER A 28 -3.26 -19.76 -8.57
C SER A 28 -4.11 -18.91 -9.52
N LEU A 29 -4.74 -17.84 -9.01
CA LEU A 29 -5.51 -16.89 -9.86
C LEU A 29 -4.62 -16.15 -10.87
N HIS A 30 -3.34 -16.00 -10.57
CA HIS A 30 -2.35 -15.39 -11.47
C HIS A 30 -1.61 -16.42 -12.33
N GLY A 31 -1.99 -17.71 -12.29
CA GLY A 31 -1.31 -18.77 -13.04
C GLY A 31 0.14 -19.02 -12.62
N MET A 32 0.51 -18.61 -11.40
CA MET A 32 1.88 -18.76 -10.88
C MET A 32 2.14 -20.20 -10.41
N LYS A 33 3.36 -20.70 -10.65
CA LYS A 33 3.82 -21.94 -10.01
C LYS A 33 3.89 -21.74 -8.49
N LYS A 34 3.39 -22.71 -7.74
CA LYS A 34 3.31 -22.66 -6.27
C LYS A 34 4.66 -22.38 -5.60
N SER A 35 5.75 -22.98 -6.10
CA SER A 35 7.10 -22.76 -5.57
C SER A 35 7.56 -21.32 -5.74
N LEU A 36 7.40 -20.75 -6.94
CA LEU A 36 7.76 -19.36 -7.23
C LEU A 36 6.92 -18.36 -6.42
N ALA A 37 5.62 -18.65 -6.29
CA ALA A 37 4.72 -17.82 -5.50
C ALA A 37 5.14 -17.77 -4.02
N LEU A 38 5.48 -18.92 -3.45
CA LEU A 38 5.94 -19.00 -2.07
C LEU A 38 7.30 -18.32 -1.87
N GLU A 39 8.24 -18.50 -2.81
CA GLU A 39 9.54 -17.82 -2.78
C GLU A 39 9.38 -16.29 -2.78
N ASN A 40 8.59 -15.74 -3.71
CA ASN A 40 8.32 -14.30 -3.78
C ASN A 40 7.65 -13.80 -2.50
N ALA A 41 6.64 -14.50 -2.01
CA ALA A 41 5.93 -14.14 -0.79
C ALA A 41 6.84 -14.15 0.44
N MET A 42 7.69 -15.18 0.59
CA MET A 42 8.65 -15.27 1.69
C MET A 42 9.70 -14.15 1.63
N SER A 43 10.16 -13.79 0.44
CA SER A 43 11.04 -12.64 0.25
C SER A 43 10.41 -11.34 0.76
N GLU A 44 9.14 -11.09 0.43
CA GLU A 44 8.42 -9.90 0.89
C GLU A 44 8.11 -9.95 2.40
N LEU A 45 7.73 -11.09 2.94
CA LEU A 45 7.51 -11.26 4.39
C LEU A 45 8.80 -11.00 5.17
N LYS A 46 9.94 -11.52 4.68
CA LYS A 46 11.25 -11.30 5.30
C LYS A 46 11.65 -9.82 5.32
N ARG A 47 11.38 -9.07 4.25
CA ARG A 47 11.61 -7.61 4.21
C ARG A 47 10.84 -6.86 5.29
N GLN A 48 9.79 -7.45 5.81
CA GLN A 48 8.93 -6.88 6.84
C GLN A 48 9.10 -7.56 8.22
N ASN A 49 10.07 -8.47 8.39
CA ASN A 49 10.29 -9.29 9.59
C ASN A 49 9.01 -10.03 10.02
N MET A 50 8.37 -10.72 9.07
CA MET A 50 7.09 -11.41 9.27
C MET A 50 7.09 -12.85 8.75
N GLU A 51 8.23 -13.46 8.51
CA GLU A 51 8.32 -14.83 8.02
C GLU A 51 7.73 -15.88 8.97
N ASP A 52 7.73 -15.60 10.27
CA ASP A 52 7.20 -16.47 11.32
C ASP A 52 5.67 -16.65 11.28
N ILE A 53 4.95 -15.73 10.61
CA ILE A 53 3.48 -15.80 10.55
C ILE A 53 2.95 -16.67 9.40
N ILE A 54 3.79 -17.17 8.52
CA ILE A 54 3.38 -17.86 7.27
C ILE A 54 2.40 -19.04 7.53
N LYS A 55 2.54 -19.74 8.65
CA LYS A 55 1.69 -20.87 9.05
C LYS A 55 0.53 -20.47 9.97
N LYS A 56 0.48 -19.23 10.45
CA LYS A 56 -0.63 -18.74 11.29
C LYS A 56 -1.88 -18.52 10.46
N LYS A 57 -3.05 -18.76 11.06
CA LYS A 57 -4.33 -18.35 10.47
C LYS A 57 -4.43 -16.83 10.48
N VAL A 58 -5.02 -16.26 9.43
CA VAL A 58 -5.13 -14.79 9.30
C VAL A 58 -5.93 -14.18 10.46
N ARG A 59 -6.89 -14.90 11.04
CA ARG A 59 -7.64 -14.45 12.25
C ARG A 59 -6.76 -14.20 13.47
N GLU A 60 -5.60 -14.85 13.57
CA GLU A 60 -4.65 -14.73 14.70
C GLU A 60 -3.75 -13.50 14.58
N LEU A 61 -3.78 -12.82 13.43
CA LEU A 61 -2.95 -11.66 13.16
C LEU A 61 -3.59 -10.36 13.66
N SER A 62 -2.75 -9.39 14.05
CA SER A 62 -3.21 -8.02 14.28
C SER A 62 -3.71 -7.37 12.98
N GLY A 63 -4.48 -6.28 13.07
CA GLY A 63 -4.95 -5.54 11.89
C GLY A 63 -3.80 -5.08 10.98
N GLY A 64 -2.73 -4.57 11.59
CA GLY A 64 -1.53 -4.15 10.85
C GLY A 64 -0.78 -5.31 10.19
N GLN A 65 -0.70 -6.47 10.85
CA GLN A 65 -0.13 -7.67 10.24
C GLN A 65 -0.98 -8.16 9.06
N ARG A 66 -2.30 -8.21 9.20
CA ARG A 66 -3.22 -8.56 8.09
C ARG A 66 -3.01 -7.66 6.89
N ARG A 67 -2.99 -6.34 7.12
CA ARG A 67 -2.78 -5.36 6.04
C ARG A 67 -1.44 -5.55 5.33
N ARG A 68 -0.38 -5.83 6.07
CA ARG A 68 0.93 -6.13 5.47
C ARG A 68 0.92 -7.43 4.66
N VAL A 69 0.19 -8.47 5.10
CA VAL A 69 -0.03 -9.70 4.30
C VAL A 69 -0.77 -9.40 2.99
N GLU A 70 -1.75 -8.49 2.99
CA GLU A 70 -2.45 -8.08 1.76
C GLU A 70 -1.50 -7.38 0.77
N ILE A 71 -0.60 -6.53 1.29
CA ILE A 71 0.43 -5.90 0.45
C ILE A 71 1.39 -6.95 -0.12
N VAL A 72 1.86 -7.91 0.70
CA VAL A 72 2.68 -9.04 0.22
C VAL A 72 1.97 -9.81 -0.88
N ARG A 73 0.69 -10.11 -0.70
CA ARG A 73 -0.15 -10.78 -1.69
C ARG A 73 -0.22 -10.00 -3.00
N ALA A 74 -0.40 -8.69 -2.93
CA ALA A 74 -0.47 -7.83 -4.10
C ALA A 74 0.87 -7.70 -4.84
N LEU A 75 2.00 -8.00 -4.18
CA LEU A 75 3.36 -7.90 -4.74
C LEU A 75 3.92 -9.21 -5.29
N MET A 76 3.36 -10.36 -4.90
CA MET A 76 3.97 -11.67 -5.17
C MET A 76 4.12 -12.03 -6.66
N HIS A 77 3.29 -11.43 -7.54
CA HIS A 77 3.37 -11.62 -9.00
C HIS A 77 4.22 -10.55 -9.70
N ASN A 78 5.04 -9.80 -8.93
CA ASN A 78 5.95 -8.76 -9.41
C ASN A 78 5.26 -7.69 -10.29
N PRO A 79 4.24 -6.99 -9.78
CA PRO A 79 3.53 -5.97 -10.53
C PRO A 79 4.42 -4.77 -10.84
N LYS A 80 4.11 -4.05 -11.91
CA LYS A 80 4.73 -2.76 -12.26
C LYS A 80 4.00 -1.57 -11.61
N LEU A 81 2.74 -1.77 -11.24
CA LEU A 81 1.88 -0.76 -10.61
C LEU A 81 1.21 -1.37 -9.39
N LEU A 82 1.26 -0.67 -8.27
CA LEU A 82 0.53 -1.01 -7.05
C LEU A 82 -0.53 0.06 -6.79
N LEU A 83 -1.78 -0.36 -6.72
CA LEU A 83 -2.92 0.48 -6.35
C LEU A 83 -3.28 0.24 -4.90
N LEU A 84 -3.27 1.27 -4.09
CA LEU A 84 -3.57 1.22 -2.67
C LEU A 84 -4.75 2.14 -2.37
N ASP A 85 -5.87 1.55 -1.92
CA ASP A 85 -7.06 2.29 -1.53
C ASP A 85 -7.16 2.31 0.00
N GLU A 86 -6.85 3.46 0.59
CA GLU A 86 -6.82 3.71 2.03
C GLU A 86 -6.13 2.59 2.85
N PRO A 87 -4.89 2.20 2.50
CA PRO A 87 -4.29 0.97 3.00
C PRO A 87 -3.96 0.97 4.50
N THR A 88 -4.06 2.10 5.17
CA THR A 88 -3.69 2.23 6.60
C THR A 88 -4.87 2.61 7.48
N VAL A 89 -6.07 2.74 6.91
CA VAL A 89 -7.28 3.01 7.70
C VAL A 89 -7.56 1.86 8.65
N GLY A 90 -7.82 2.19 9.93
CA GLY A 90 -8.06 1.20 10.99
C GLY A 90 -6.81 0.45 11.48
N VAL A 91 -5.62 0.87 11.04
CA VAL A 91 -4.33 0.33 11.48
C VAL A 91 -3.71 1.23 12.55
N ASP A 92 -3.08 0.64 13.56
CA ASP A 92 -2.36 1.38 14.59
C ASP A 92 -1.20 2.22 14.04
N ILE A 93 -0.76 3.23 14.79
CA ILE A 93 0.24 4.22 14.35
C ILE A 93 1.57 3.57 13.96
N GLU A 94 2.01 2.57 14.72
CA GLU A 94 3.28 1.90 14.46
C GLU A 94 3.22 1.08 13.16
N SER A 95 2.18 0.25 13.02
CA SER A 95 1.93 -0.52 11.81
C SER A 95 1.75 0.38 10.57
N ARG A 96 1.10 1.55 10.71
CA ARG A 96 0.98 2.54 9.64
C ARG A 96 2.35 3.01 9.17
N LYS A 97 3.23 3.42 10.10
CA LYS A 97 4.60 3.84 9.76
C LYS A 97 5.38 2.75 9.02
N LEU A 98 5.23 1.50 9.45
CA LEU A 98 5.88 0.36 8.79
C LEU A 98 5.36 0.16 7.36
N ILE A 99 4.05 0.28 7.13
CA ILE A 99 3.44 0.18 5.80
C ILE A 99 3.95 1.30 4.89
N VAL A 100 3.91 2.56 5.34
CA VAL A 100 4.41 3.71 4.58
C VAL A 100 5.88 3.53 4.21
N LYS A 101 6.72 3.15 5.17
CA LYS A 101 8.15 2.90 4.95
C LYS A 101 8.38 1.77 3.93
N HIS A 102 7.63 0.67 4.04
CA HIS A 102 7.74 -0.46 3.12
C HIS A 102 7.37 -0.04 1.70
N VAL A 103 6.23 0.64 1.51
CA VAL A 103 5.79 1.08 0.17
C VAL A 103 6.79 2.06 -0.44
N LYS A 104 7.36 2.99 0.33
CA LYS A 104 8.44 3.88 -0.16
C LYS A 104 9.64 3.08 -0.64
N SER A 105 10.08 2.06 0.10
CA SER A 105 11.19 1.21 -0.33
C SER A 105 10.92 0.46 -1.64
N LEU A 106 9.66 0.09 -1.92
CA LEU A 106 9.28 -0.52 -3.19
C LEU A 106 9.45 0.45 -4.37
N CYS A 107 9.11 1.72 -4.18
CA CYS A 107 9.33 2.75 -5.21
C CYS A 107 10.82 2.95 -5.48
N ASP A 108 11.62 3.07 -4.42
CA ASP A 108 13.04 3.40 -4.52
C ASP A 108 13.88 2.23 -5.05
N GLU A 109 13.66 1.03 -4.53
CA GLU A 109 14.49 -0.15 -4.83
C GLU A 109 13.97 -0.97 -6.00
N LYS A 110 12.67 -1.22 -6.06
CA LYS A 110 12.04 -2.07 -7.09
C LYS A 110 11.48 -1.29 -8.27
N LYS A 111 11.48 0.06 -8.20
CA LYS A 111 10.93 0.94 -9.25
C LYS A 111 9.47 0.61 -9.59
N ILE A 112 8.69 0.18 -8.60
CA ILE A 112 7.25 -0.04 -8.74
C ILE A 112 6.57 1.33 -8.71
N ALA A 113 5.70 1.61 -9.67
CA ALA A 113 4.82 2.76 -9.61
C ALA A 113 3.73 2.50 -8.56
N VAL A 114 3.45 3.49 -7.71
CA VAL A 114 2.41 3.38 -6.68
C VAL A 114 1.40 4.50 -6.85
N LEU A 115 0.13 4.14 -6.91
CA LEU A 115 -0.99 5.07 -6.75
C LEU A 115 -1.64 4.78 -5.40
N TRP A 116 -1.53 5.74 -4.49
CA TRP A 116 -2.02 5.65 -3.12
C TRP A 116 -3.15 6.65 -2.90
N ALA A 117 -4.38 6.16 -2.75
CA ALA A 117 -5.50 6.98 -2.33
C ALA A 117 -5.58 6.99 -0.80
N THR A 118 -5.63 8.18 -0.21
CA THR A 118 -5.75 8.37 1.24
C THR A 118 -6.42 9.70 1.57
N HIS A 119 -7.10 9.76 2.71
CA HIS A 119 -7.53 11.00 3.34
C HIS A 119 -6.60 11.43 4.50
N LEU A 120 -5.56 10.64 4.79
CA LEU A 120 -4.58 10.89 5.84
C LEU A 120 -3.39 11.66 5.26
N ILE A 121 -3.35 12.95 5.51
CA ILE A 121 -2.37 13.86 4.90
C ILE A 121 -0.93 13.54 5.32
N ASP A 122 -0.74 12.96 6.50
CA ASP A 122 0.57 12.55 7.03
C ASP A 122 1.20 11.35 6.29
N GLU A 123 0.45 10.71 5.38
CA GLU A 123 0.95 9.64 4.52
C GLU A 123 1.55 10.15 3.20
N VAL A 124 1.28 11.41 2.86
CA VAL A 124 1.76 11.99 1.60
C VAL A 124 3.28 12.09 1.59
N ASP A 125 3.90 11.50 0.58
CA ASP A 125 5.35 11.62 0.41
C ASP A 125 5.72 12.98 -0.20
N GLU A 126 6.54 13.75 0.51
CA GLU A 126 7.01 15.06 0.05
C GLU A 126 7.80 15.01 -1.27
N LYS A 127 8.36 13.84 -1.62
CA LYS A 127 9.08 13.61 -2.87
C LYS A 127 8.17 13.08 -4.00
N GLY A 128 6.90 12.84 -3.69
CA GLY A 128 5.94 12.28 -4.62
C GLY A 128 5.17 13.33 -5.41
N LYS A 129 4.28 12.84 -6.28
CA LYS A 129 3.21 13.64 -6.90
C LYS A 129 1.96 13.60 -6.06
N LEU A 130 1.26 14.72 -5.99
CA LEU A 130 -0.01 14.83 -5.27
C LEU A 130 -1.13 15.23 -6.23
N ILE A 131 -2.21 14.45 -6.16
CA ILE A 131 -3.49 14.79 -6.79
C ILE A 131 -4.47 15.16 -5.69
N VAL A 132 -4.95 16.42 -5.66
CA VAL A 132 -5.99 16.85 -4.73
C VAL A 132 -7.34 16.70 -5.42
N LEU A 133 -8.15 15.77 -4.91
CA LEU A 133 -9.51 15.50 -5.39
C LEU A 133 -10.53 16.04 -4.37
N HIS A 134 -11.44 16.89 -4.81
CA HIS A 134 -12.51 17.43 -3.96
C HIS A 134 -13.79 17.62 -4.76
N LYS A 135 -14.92 17.15 -4.22
CA LYS A 135 -16.27 17.24 -4.86
C LYS A 135 -16.25 16.79 -6.33
N GLY A 136 -15.54 15.68 -6.62
CA GLY A 136 -15.46 15.12 -7.96
C GLY A 136 -14.59 15.90 -8.96
N LYS A 137 -13.81 16.88 -8.49
CA LYS A 137 -12.91 17.69 -9.33
C LYS A 137 -11.47 17.57 -8.86
N ILE A 138 -10.54 17.51 -9.81
CA ILE A 138 -9.10 17.61 -9.53
C ILE A 138 -8.76 19.09 -9.36
N LEU A 139 -8.38 19.46 -8.13
CA LEU A 139 -8.00 20.85 -7.79
C LEU A 139 -6.50 21.11 -7.95
N ALA A 140 -5.68 20.07 -7.81
CA ALA A 140 -4.23 20.12 -8.06
C ALA A 140 -3.74 18.75 -8.55
N ASN A 141 -2.71 18.77 -9.41
CA ASN A 141 -2.01 17.58 -9.89
C ASN A 141 -0.58 18.00 -10.26
N ASP A 142 0.35 17.85 -9.31
CA ASP A 142 1.75 18.27 -9.49
C ASP A 142 2.64 17.58 -8.43
N ASP A 143 3.96 17.80 -8.53
CA ASP A 143 4.88 17.41 -7.48
C ASP A 143 4.55 18.17 -6.18
N VAL A 144 4.64 17.49 -5.04
CA VAL A 144 4.34 18.08 -3.72
C VAL A 144 5.11 19.39 -3.53
N SER A 145 6.39 19.42 -3.89
CA SER A 145 7.23 20.65 -3.80
C SER A 145 6.67 21.84 -4.58
N ASN A 146 6.11 21.60 -5.77
CA ASN A 146 5.50 22.64 -6.60
C ASN A 146 4.19 23.14 -6.01
N ILE A 147 3.38 22.21 -5.47
CA ILE A 147 2.13 22.54 -4.79
C ILE A 147 2.40 23.42 -3.58
N LEU A 148 3.37 23.08 -2.74
CA LEU A 148 3.75 23.88 -1.57
C LEU A 148 4.24 25.29 -1.95
N LYS A 149 5.05 25.40 -3.01
CA LYS A 149 5.48 26.71 -3.54
C LYS A 149 4.31 27.53 -4.04
N LYS A 150 3.40 26.94 -4.83
CA LYS A 150 2.22 27.60 -5.41
C LYS A 150 1.28 28.14 -4.33
N THR A 151 1.06 27.35 -3.28
CA THR A 151 0.18 27.71 -2.16
C THR A 151 0.88 28.58 -1.10
N LYS A 152 2.21 28.77 -1.21
CA LYS A 152 3.05 29.47 -0.22
C LYS A 152 2.92 28.86 1.18
N THR A 153 2.79 27.53 1.26
CA THR A 153 2.66 26.81 2.52
C THR A 153 3.87 25.92 2.76
N LYS A 154 4.09 25.53 4.04
CA LYS A 154 5.18 24.62 4.43
C LYS A 154 4.74 23.17 4.58
N HIS A 155 3.43 22.94 4.73
CA HIS A 155 2.87 21.62 5.00
C HIS A 155 1.75 21.29 4.03
N VAL A 156 1.65 20.01 3.64
CA VAL A 156 0.63 19.53 2.72
C VAL A 156 -0.79 19.76 3.27
N SER A 157 -0.99 19.68 4.59
CA SER A 157 -2.28 20.00 5.24
C SER A 157 -2.77 21.40 4.91
N ASN A 158 -1.88 22.40 5.00
CA ASN A 158 -2.23 23.78 4.71
C ASN A 158 -2.46 24.02 3.21
N ALA A 159 -1.72 23.30 2.35
CA ALA A 159 -1.95 23.33 0.91
C ALA A 159 -3.31 22.70 0.54
N PHE A 160 -3.70 21.61 1.20
CA PHE A 160 -5.02 21.00 1.03
C PHE A 160 -6.14 21.96 1.43
N ASP A 161 -6.01 22.62 2.59
CA ASP A 161 -6.95 23.66 3.05
C ASP A 161 -7.08 24.80 2.07
N TYR A 162 -5.98 25.26 1.49
CA TYR A 162 -5.97 26.31 0.46
C TYR A 162 -6.84 25.96 -0.74
N PHE A 163 -6.82 24.72 -1.20
CA PHE A 163 -7.61 24.26 -2.35
C PHE A 163 -9.07 23.95 -2.01
N THR A 164 -9.39 23.58 -0.77
CA THR A 164 -10.70 23.04 -0.42
C THR A 164 -11.60 24.00 0.34
N LYS A 165 -11.03 25.07 0.94
CA LYS A 165 -11.78 26.07 1.72
C LYS A 165 -12.04 27.38 0.96
N ASN A 166 -11.50 27.52 -0.26
CA ASN A 166 -11.75 28.66 -1.16
C ASN A 166 -12.74 28.22 -2.28
#